data_02c6c3448273065cba17a58a2684b796
#
_entry.id   02c6c3448273065cba17a58a2684b796
#
_cell.length_a   1.000
_cell.length_b   1.000
_cell.length_c   1.000
_cell.angle_alpha   90.00
_cell.angle_beta   90.00
_cell.angle_gamma   90.00
#
_symmetry.space_group_name_H-M   'P 1'
#
loop_
_entity.id
_entity.type
_entity.pdbx_description
1 polymer ?
#
loop_
_entity_poly.entity_id
_entity_poly.type
_entity_poly.pdbx_seq_one_letter_code
_entity_poly.pdbx_strand_id
1 'polypeptide(L)'
;MLRWIAFAAALMTTGCFNGLLLRPTTVHEPVAETTVTDSCHWYCRNKIAIIDVDGLIMNARSSGLLSDGDNPVSLFREKLDAAANDKHVKAVVLRINSPGGAVTASDIMYQDLVNFRKDTGKPVVACMMDVAASGAYYLAMGSDRVYAHPTTITGSIGVIMSLYNASGLLTKIGLSSDPIKSGPNKDLGNPARPMTPEERAILQGMVDSFYGQFVQIVAKGRGLPEDQVRKLADGRVYTGADAKKLQLIDEVGYLEDAIQAAMNMAGIDDVRVITFDRGEGFRGSIYAGMPKIPSKINVKLDLPGFNPTPGATFMYLWEPGAPH
;
A
#
# COMPACT_ATOMS: atom_id res chain seq x y z
N MET A 1 17.70 1.00 -53.79
CA MET A 1 17.27 1.32 -52.42
C MET A 1 16.24 2.47 -52.33
N LEU A 2 16.20 3.40 -53.30
CA LEU A 2 15.31 4.56 -53.24
C LEU A 2 13.82 4.26 -53.57
N ARG A 3 13.52 3.13 -54.25
CA ARG A 3 12.16 2.77 -54.69
C ARG A 3 11.28 2.18 -53.55
N TRP A 4 11.85 1.66 -52.49
CA TRP A 4 11.12 1.08 -51.37
C TRP A 4 10.66 2.11 -50.33
N ILE A 5 11.41 3.24 -50.24
CA ILE A 5 11.03 4.34 -49.32
C ILE A 5 9.84 5.12 -49.83
N ALA A 6 9.70 5.24 -51.18
CA ALA A 6 8.54 5.91 -51.78
C ALA A 6 7.24 5.11 -51.62
N PHE A 7 7.29 3.76 -51.54
CA PHE A 7 6.12 2.92 -51.34
C PHE A 7 5.58 2.94 -49.90
N ALA A 8 6.46 3.09 -48.92
CA ALA A 8 6.05 3.23 -47.52
C ALA A 8 5.43 4.60 -47.21
N ALA A 9 5.87 5.66 -47.92
CA ALA A 9 5.30 7.01 -47.76
C ALA A 9 3.95 7.18 -48.43
N ALA A 10 3.65 6.43 -49.51
CA ALA A 10 2.38 6.49 -50.22
C ALA A 10 1.21 5.81 -49.47
N LEU A 11 1.49 4.95 -48.52
CA LEU A 11 0.48 4.27 -47.67
C LEU A 11 -0.05 5.14 -46.52
N MET A 12 0.53 6.31 -46.28
CA MET A 12 0.11 7.22 -45.22
C MET A 12 -0.87 8.32 -45.64
N THR A 13 -1.26 8.39 -46.92
CA THR A 13 -2.05 9.54 -47.41
C THR A 13 -3.43 9.24 -47.98
N THR A 14 -3.91 8.00 -47.92
CA THR A 14 -5.27 7.71 -48.39
C THR A 14 -6.03 6.80 -47.45
N GLY A 15 -7.05 7.32 -46.84
CA GLY A 15 -8.14 6.54 -46.33
C GLY A 15 -8.35 6.65 -44.81
N CYS A 16 -9.58 6.95 -44.46
CA CYS A 16 -10.14 6.72 -43.14
C CYS A 16 -9.87 5.27 -42.68
N PHE A 17 -8.72 5.03 -42.11
CA PHE A 17 -8.50 3.82 -41.35
C PHE A 17 -9.15 4.04 -39.96
N ASN A 18 -10.24 3.33 -39.70
CA ASN A 18 -10.59 3.00 -38.34
C ASN A 18 -9.35 2.41 -37.70
N GLY A 19 -8.63 3.22 -36.90
CA GLY A 19 -7.40 2.80 -36.26
C GLY A 19 -7.68 1.56 -35.46
N LEU A 20 -7.07 0.44 -35.82
CA LEU A 20 -7.01 -0.76 -35.02
C LEU A 20 -6.15 -0.39 -33.79
N LEU A 21 -6.79 0.08 -32.74
CA LEU A 21 -6.17 0.24 -31.43
C LEU A 21 -5.90 -1.17 -30.90
N LEU A 22 -4.73 -1.71 -31.24
CA LEU A 22 -4.18 -2.84 -30.50
C LEU A 22 -3.89 -2.35 -29.07
N ARG A 23 -4.89 -2.37 -28.21
CA ARG A 23 -4.68 -2.37 -26.79
C ARG A 23 -4.15 -3.75 -26.45
N PRO A 24 -2.93 -3.89 -25.94
CA PRO A 24 -2.56 -5.13 -25.27
C PRO A 24 -3.50 -5.26 -24.08
N THR A 25 -4.51 -6.11 -24.22
CA THR A 25 -5.29 -6.57 -23.08
C THR A 25 -4.34 -7.42 -22.27
N THR A 26 -3.87 -6.89 -21.14
CA THR A 26 -3.27 -7.70 -20.12
C THR A 26 -4.34 -8.66 -19.64
N VAL A 27 -4.25 -9.91 -20.04
CA VAL A 27 -5.04 -10.99 -19.44
C VAL A 27 -4.58 -11.02 -17.98
N HIS A 28 -5.41 -10.60 -17.04
CA HIS A 28 -5.13 -10.73 -15.64
C HIS A 28 -5.21 -12.21 -15.30
N GLU A 29 -4.06 -12.85 -15.26
CA GLU A 29 -3.95 -14.21 -14.78
C GLU A 29 -4.23 -14.25 -13.28
N PRO A 30 -4.93 -15.28 -12.77
CA PRO A 30 -5.11 -15.46 -11.34
C PRO A 30 -3.74 -15.59 -10.66
N VAL A 31 -3.68 -15.27 -9.37
CA VAL A 31 -2.45 -15.49 -8.60
C VAL A 31 -2.10 -16.96 -8.58
N ALA A 32 -0.83 -17.29 -8.84
CA ALA A 32 -0.29 -18.63 -8.85
C ALA A 32 0.68 -18.83 -7.68
N GLU A 33 0.71 -20.06 -7.16
CA GLU A 33 1.65 -20.45 -6.11
C GLU A 33 3.06 -20.57 -6.66
N THR A 34 4.00 -19.96 -5.97
CA THR A 34 5.45 -20.11 -6.23
C THR A 34 6.16 -20.53 -4.95
N THR A 35 6.95 -21.60 -4.99
CA THR A 35 7.79 -22.01 -3.86
C THR A 35 8.99 -21.08 -3.74
N VAL A 36 9.21 -20.55 -2.54
CA VAL A 36 10.32 -19.66 -2.22
C VAL A 36 11.46 -20.46 -1.57
N THR A 37 11.13 -21.26 -0.57
CA THR A 37 12.09 -22.10 0.14
C THR A 37 11.42 -23.41 0.51
N ASP A 38 12.14 -24.51 0.33
CA ASP A 38 11.71 -25.84 0.72
C ASP A 38 12.70 -26.38 1.75
N SER A 39 12.33 -26.30 3.03
CA SER A 39 13.13 -26.86 4.13
C SER A 39 12.69 -28.28 4.50
N CYS A 40 11.95 -28.91 3.62
CA CYS A 40 11.38 -30.21 3.88
C CYS A 40 12.39 -31.36 3.73
N HIS A 41 12.51 -32.21 4.75
CA HIS A 41 13.43 -33.34 4.72
C HIS A 41 12.98 -34.49 3.83
N TRP A 42 11.66 -34.73 3.60
CA TRP A 42 11.18 -35.80 2.73
C TRP A 42 9.82 -35.52 2.05
N TYR A 43 8.78 -35.14 2.78
CA TYR A 43 7.43 -34.97 2.21
C TYR A 43 6.58 -34.07 3.08
N CYS A 44 6.81 -32.75 2.98
CA CYS A 44 6.01 -31.85 3.75
C CYS A 44 4.81 -31.30 2.95
N ARG A 45 3.65 -31.37 3.58
CA ARG A 45 2.43 -30.79 3.02
C ARG A 45 2.15 -29.41 3.60
N ASN A 46 2.74 -29.08 4.76
CA ASN A 46 2.47 -27.82 5.41
C ASN A 46 3.15 -26.67 4.65
N LYS A 47 2.39 -25.59 4.52
CA LYS A 47 2.85 -24.39 3.84
C LYS A 47 2.70 -23.18 4.73
N ILE A 48 3.62 -22.21 4.62
CA ILE A 48 3.44 -20.84 5.06
C ILE A 48 3.42 -19.96 3.83
N ALA A 49 2.36 -19.15 3.71
CA ALA A 49 2.24 -18.20 2.62
C ALA A 49 2.83 -16.86 3.02
N ILE A 50 3.81 -16.35 2.26
CA ILE A 50 4.24 -14.96 2.34
C ILE A 50 3.33 -14.13 1.44
N ILE A 51 2.74 -13.09 2.01
CA ILE A 51 1.93 -12.11 1.29
C ILE A 51 2.62 -10.76 1.37
N ASP A 52 3.03 -10.24 0.21
CA ASP A 52 3.68 -8.94 0.10
C ASP A 52 2.68 -7.79 0.15
N VAL A 53 3.05 -6.77 0.92
CA VAL A 53 2.38 -5.46 0.95
C VAL A 53 3.43 -4.40 0.67
N ASP A 54 3.56 -4.04 -0.61
CA ASP A 54 4.62 -3.16 -1.09
C ASP A 54 4.07 -1.85 -1.66
N GLY A 55 4.84 -0.77 -1.47
CA GLY A 55 4.54 0.53 -2.05
C GLY A 55 3.30 1.21 -1.46
N LEU A 56 2.69 2.11 -2.22
CA LEU A 56 1.58 2.93 -1.74
C LEU A 56 0.26 2.13 -1.68
N ILE A 57 -0.40 2.17 -0.54
CA ILE A 57 -1.71 1.51 -0.33
C ILE A 57 -2.81 2.38 -0.91
N MET A 58 -3.29 2.03 -2.10
CA MET A 58 -4.35 2.76 -2.81
C MET A 58 -5.38 1.78 -3.37
N ASN A 59 -6.65 2.15 -3.32
CA ASN A 59 -7.69 1.38 -4.03
C ASN A 59 -7.86 1.90 -5.47
N ALA A 60 -6.77 1.85 -6.21
CA ALA A 60 -6.71 2.25 -7.61
C ALA A 60 -5.61 1.45 -8.32
N ARG A 61 -5.76 1.26 -9.63
CA ARG A 61 -4.68 0.68 -10.44
C ARG A 61 -3.58 1.71 -10.64
N SER A 62 -2.33 1.31 -10.50
CA SER A 62 -1.21 2.14 -10.90
C SER A 62 -1.12 2.12 -12.43
N SER A 63 -1.41 3.24 -13.09
CA SER A 63 -1.27 3.35 -14.55
C SER A 63 0.18 3.69 -14.89
N GLY A 64 0.88 2.76 -15.56
CA GLY A 64 2.14 3.02 -16.26
C GLY A 64 1.88 3.31 -17.75
N LEU A 65 2.85 3.91 -18.44
CA LEU A 65 2.72 4.26 -19.86
C LEU A 65 2.48 3.02 -20.77
N LEU A 66 2.88 1.83 -20.33
CA LEU A 66 2.84 0.57 -21.10
C LEU A 66 2.26 -0.62 -20.32
N SER A 67 1.84 -0.45 -19.07
CA SER A 67 1.22 -1.53 -18.28
C SER A 67 0.27 -0.94 -17.25
N ASP A 68 -0.93 -1.48 -17.17
CA ASP A 68 -1.81 -1.27 -16.04
C ASP A 68 -1.29 -2.13 -14.89
N GLY A 69 -0.84 -1.50 -13.80
CA GLY A 69 -0.48 -2.22 -12.58
C GLY A 69 -1.71 -2.74 -11.86
N ASP A 70 -1.52 -3.70 -11.00
CA ASP A 70 -2.59 -4.24 -10.17
C ASP A 70 -3.08 -3.20 -9.15
N ASN A 71 -4.36 -3.34 -8.77
CA ASN A 71 -4.90 -2.65 -7.62
C ASN A 71 -4.39 -3.34 -6.34
N PRO A 72 -3.62 -2.67 -5.46
CA PRO A 72 -3.02 -3.29 -4.28
C PRO A 72 -4.05 -3.94 -3.34
N VAL A 73 -5.22 -3.32 -3.17
CA VAL A 73 -6.30 -3.84 -2.31
C VAL A 73 -6.87 -5.13 -2.90
N SER A 74 -7.15 -5.14 -4.20
CA SER A 74 -7.65 -6.33 -4.90
C SER A 74 -6.66 -7.48 -4.88
N LEU A 75 -5.38 -7.19 -5.18
CA LEU A 75 -4.32 -8.20 -5.16
C LEU A 75 -4.10 -8.80 -3.77
N PHE A 76 -4.12 -7.96 -2.73
CA PHE A 76 -4.03 -8.41 -1.34
C PHE A 76 -5.17 -9.38 -0.99
N ARG A 77 -6.42 -9.02 -1.35
CA ARG A 77 -7.58 -9.86 -1.14
C ARG A 77 -7.46 -11.20 -1.87
N GLU A 78 -7.06 -11.19 -3.14
CA GLU A 78 -6.86 -12.43 -3.92
C GLU A 78 -5.82 -13.36 -3.29
N LYS A 79 -4.71 -12.81 -2.78
CA LYS A 79 -3.68 -13.58 -2.09
C LYS A 79 -4.19 -14.18 -0.77
N LEU A 80 -4.98 -13.42 0.00
CA LEU A 80 -5.63 -13.93 1.20
C LEU A 80 -6.64 -15.05 0.89
N ASP A 81 -7.46 -14.87 -0.15
CA ASP A 81 -8.43 -15.88 -0.59
C ASP A 81 -7.71 -17.15 -1.07
N ALA A 82 -6.60 -17.04 -1.80
CA ALA A 82 -5.77 -18.19 -2.18
C ALA A 82 -5.21 -18.92 -0.95
N ALA A 83 -4.67 -18.17 0.03
CA ALA A 83 -4.18 -18.75 1.28
C ALA A 83 -5.29 -19.36 2.14
N ALA A 84 -6.50 -18.79 2.12
CA ALA A 84 -7.66 -19.33 2.84
C ALA A 84 -8.10 -20.68 2.26
N ASN A 85 -8.18 -20.77 0.93
CA ASN A 85 -8.68 -21.93 0.21
C ASN A 85 -7.68 -23.12 0.17
N ASP A 86 -6.39 -22.87 0.37
CA ASP A 86 -5.40 -23.94 0.46
C ASP A 86 -5.34 -24.52 1.89
N LYS A 87 -5.84 -25.75 2.05
CA LYS A 87 -5.82 -26.49 3.33
C LYS A 87 -4.41 -26.79 3.85
N HIS A 88 -3.40 -26.73 2.99
CA HIS A 88 -2.01 -26.96 3.34
C HIS A 88 -1.33 -25.70 3.86
N VAL A 89 -1.83 -24.50 3.54
CA VAL A 89 -1.40 -23.26 4.18
C VAL A 89 -1.85 -23.26 5.63
N LYS A 90 -0.90 -23.25 6.55
CA LYS A 90 -1.12 -23.33 8.01
C LYS A 90 -0.98 -21.98 8.69
N ALA A 91 -0.23 -21.07 8.11
CA ALA A 91 -0.04 -19.71 8.60
C ALA A 91 0.26 -18.75 7.44
N VAL A 92 0.14 -17.46 7.70
CA VAL A 92 0.50 -16.39 6.77
C VAL A 92 1.56 -15.50 7.41
N VAL A 93 2.56 -15.09 6.63
CA VAL A 93 3.50 -14.04 6.99
C VAL A 93 3.25 -12.85 6.05
N LEU A 94 2.83 -11.71 6.60
CA LEU A 94 2.77 -10.47 5.84
C LEU A 94 4.15 -9.85 5.80
N ARG A 95 4.73 -9.73 4.61
CA ARG A 95 5.99 -9.02 4.40
C ARG A 95 5.65 -7.60 3.94
N ILE A 96 5.84 -6.62 4.85
CA ILE A 96 5.34 -5.25 4.67
C ILE A 96 6.50 -4.31 4.37
N ASN A 97 6.45 -3.65 3.22
CA ASN A 97 7.39 -2.60 2.82
C ASN A 97 6.62 -1.41 2.18
N SER A 98 5.96 -0.62 3.01
CA SER A 98 5.01 0.40 2.56
C SER A 98 5.01 1.63 3.48
N PRO A 99 4.98 2.85 2.92
CA PRO A 99 4.82 4.08 3.69
C PRO A 99 3.36 4.32 4.14
N GLY A 100 2.44 3.42 3.81
CA GLY A 100 1.01 3.59 4.01
C GLY A 100 0.27 4.03 2.76
N GLY A 101 -0.83 4.78 2.92
CA GLY A 101 -1.63 5.23 1.78
C GLY A 101 -3.00 5.77 2.17
N ALA A 102 -3.99 5.62 1.29
CA ALA A 102 -5.34 6.11 1.54
C ALA A 102 -5.99 5.44 2.75
N VAL A 103 -6.66 6.23 3.58
CA VAL A 103 -7.33 5.77 4.81
C VAL A 103 -8.23 4.57 4.52
N THR A 104 -9.16 4.72 3.58
CA THR A 104 -10.13 3.66 3.24
C THR A 104 -9.46 2.40 2.69
N ALA A 105 -8.41 2.53 1.89
CA ALA A 105 -7.69 1.37 1.35
C ALA A 105 -7.00 0.57 2.47
N SER A 106 -6.36 1.28 3.40
CA SER A 106 -5.71 0.67 4.57
C SER A 106 -6.72 -0.03 5.50
N ASP A 107 -7.88 0.59 5.69
CA ASP A 107 -8.96 0.03 6.52
C ASP A 107 -9.58 -1.23 5.87
N ILE A 108 -9.81 -1.24 4.56
CA ILE A 108 -10.28 -2.42 3.83
C ILE A 108 -9.30 -3.58 4.01
N MET A 109 -8.00 -3.34 3.76
CA MET A 109 -6.98 -4.40 3.90
C MET A 109 -6.88 -4.91 5.34
N TYR A 110 -6.96 -4.02 6.34
CA TYR A 110 -7.01 -4.40 7.75
C TYR A 110 -8.24 -5.30 8.04
N GLN A 111 -9.41 -4.90 7.59
CA GLN A 111 -10.63 -5.66 7.82
C GLN A 111 -10.61 -7.01 7.10
N ASP A 112 -10.07 -7.08 5.88
CA ASP A 112 -9.86 -8.34 5.16
C ASP A 112 -8.95 -9.30 5.93
N LEU A 113 -7.87 -8.77 6.52
CA LEU A 113 -6.95 -9.56 7.34
C LEU A 113 -7.62 -10.09 8.62
N VAL A 114 -8.37 -9.23 9.31
CA VAL A 114 -9.13 -9.62 10.52
C VAL A 114 -10.16 -10.71 10.20
N ASN A 115 -10.87 -10.56 9.08
CA ASN A 115 -11.85 -11.55 8.61
C ASN A 115 -11.14 -12.87 8.25
N PHE A 116 -10.03 -12.81 7.51
CA PHE A 116 -9.23 -14.00 7.18
C PHE A 116 -8.85 -14.81 8.43
N ARG A 117 -8.32 -14.14 9.45
CA ARG A 117 -7.95 -14.80 10.72
C ARG A 117 -9.15 -15.42 11.42
N LYS A 118 -10.25 -14.68 11.49
CA LYS A 118 -11.50 -15.14 12.12
C LYS A 118 -12.10 -16.37 11.41
N ASP A 119 -12.14 -16.33 10.08
CA ASP A 119 -12.84 -17.33 9.28
C ASP A 119 -12.01 -18.60 9.09
N THR A 120 -10.69 -18.48 9.03
CA THR A 120 -9.78 -19.61 8.78
C THR A 120 -9.14 -20.17 10.05
N GLY A 121 -9.02 -19.38 11.10
CA GLY A 121 -8.23 -19.70 12.30
C GLY A 121 -6.71 -19.79 12.06
N LYS A 122 -6.22 -19.46 10.85
CA LYS A 122 -4.80 -19.49 10.51
C LYS A 122 -4.10 -18.29 11.13
N PRO A 123 -2.99 -18.49 11.88
CA PRO A 123 -2.25 -17.37 12.45
C PRO A 123 -1.59 -16.50 11.37
N VAL A 124 -1.49 -15.22 11.66
CA VAL A 124 -0.85 -14.23 10.81
C VAL A 124 0.25 -13.51 11.57
N VAL A 125 1.46 -13.50 11.03
CA VAL A 125 2.60 -12.74 11.55
C VAL A 125 2.97 -11.64 10.56
N ALA A 126 2.99 -10.38 11.00
CA ALA A 126 3.53 -9.29 10.20
C ALA A 126 5.04 -9.17 10.41
N CYS A 127 5.80 -9.04 9.33
CA CYS A 127 7.22 -8.71 9.31
C CYS A 127 7.42 -7.42 8.54
N MET A 128 7.85 -6.39 9.25
CA MET A 128 8.10 -5.06 8.71
C MET A 128 9.51 -4.99 8.15
N MET A 129 9.63 -4.62 6.87
CA MET A 129 10.90 -4.51 6.15
C MET A 129 11.52 -3.10 6.35
N ASP A 130 11.97 -2.43 5.29
CA ASP A 130 12.59 -1.11 5.40
C ASP A 130 11.63 -0.08 6.00
N VAL A 131 10.39 -0.06 5.51
CA VAL A 131 9.33 0.86 5.95
C VAL A 131 8.03 0.10 6.14
N ALA A 132 7.39 0.29 7.28
CA ALA A 132 6.00 -0.12 7.51
C ALA A 132 5.33 0.93 8.40
N ALA A 133 4.96 2.05 7.78
CA ALA A 133 4.51 3.24 8.49
C ALA A 133 3.05 3.58 8.15
N SER A 134 2.42 4.31 9.05
CA SER A 134 1.09 4.88 8.84
C SER A 134 0.04 3.84 8.42
N GLY A 135 -0.57 3.88 7.24
CA GLY A 135 -1.55 2.88 6.78
C GLY A 135 -1.02 1.44 6.76
N ALA A 136 0.28 1.25 6.55
CA ALA A 136 0.91 -0.07 6.62
C ALA A 136 1.05 -0.57 8.06
N TYR A 137 1.33 0.33 9.00
CA TYR A 137 1.29 0.03 10.43
C TYR A 137 -0.15 -0.28 10.90
N TYR A 138 -1.14 0.49 10.41
CA TYR A 138 -2.55 0.23 10.65
C TYR A 138 -2.95 -1.18 10.22
N LEU A 139 -2.58 -1.60 9.02
CA LEU A 139 -2.80 -2.96 8.51
C LEU A 139 -2.14 -4.02 9.40
N ALA A 140 -0.89 -3.80 9.82
CA ALA A 140 -0.14 -4.74 10.67
C ALA A 140 -0.84 -5.01 12.01
N MET A 141 -1.65 -4.07 12.52
CA MET A 141 -2.45 -4.26 13.75
C MET A 141 -3.52 -5.34 13.62
N GLY A 142 -3.83 -5.80 12.41
CA GLY A 142 -4.70 -6.94 12.14
C GLY A 142 -4.02 -8.31 12.35
N SER A 143 -2.70 -8.36 12.54
CA SER A 143 -1.93 -9.60 12.73
C SER A 143 -1.95 -10.10 14.18
N ASP A 144 -1.55 -11.34 14.39
CA ASP A 144 -1.40 -11.92 15.74
C ASP A 144 -0.10 -11.50 16.40
N ARG A 145 0.96 -11.34 15.59
CA ARG A 145 2.27 -10.85 16.02
C ARG A 145 2.87 -9.92 14.98
N VAL A 146 3.67 -8.98 15.46
CA VAL A 146 4.33 -7.96 14.64
C VAL A 146 5.84 -7.98 14.92
N TYR A 147 6.61 -8.30 13.88
CA TYR A 147 8.07 -8.26 13.86
C TYR A 147 8.54 -7.05 13.05
N ALA A 148 9.67 -6.49 13.41
CA ALA A 148 10.35 -5.47 12.61
C ALA A 148 11.86 -5.69 12.65
N HIS A 149 12.55 -5.38 11.56
CA HIS A 149 14.01 -5.34 11.59
C HIS A 149 14.48 -4.21 12.52
N PRO A 150 15.69 -4.29 13.08
CA PRO A 150 16.22 -3.23 13.96
C PRO A 150 16.21 -1.84 13.30
N THR A 151 16.39 -1.81 11.98
CA THR A 151 16.50 -0.61 11.14
C THR A 151 15.19 -0.19 10.48
N THR A 152 14.12 -0.96 10.64
CA THR A 152 12.78 -0.63 10.10
C THR A 152 12.34 0.75 10.59
N ILE A 153 11.73 1.52 9.69
CA ILE A 153 11.01 2.75 10.02
C ILE A 153 9.52 2.41 10.12
N THR A 154 8.92 2.66 11.29
CA THR A 154 7.51 2.36 11.55
C THR A 154 6.81 3.47 12.35
N GLY A 155 5.56 3.26 12.74
CA GLY A 155 4.77 4.28 13.43
C GLY A 155 4.09 5.21 12.45
N SER A 156 4.37 6.53 12.50
CA SER A 156 3.63 7.55 11.74
C SER A 156 2.11 7.41 11.93
N ILE A 157 1.71 7.23 13.22
CA ILE A 157 0.31 7.07 13.59
C ILE A 157 -0.35 8.44 13.52
N GLY A 158 -1.11 8.68 12.45
CA GLY A 158 -1.70 9.99 12.18
C GLY A 158 -2.41 10.02 10.84
N VAL A 159 -3.08 11.13 10.57
CA VAL A 159 -3.82 11.40 9.32
C VAL A 159 -3.36 12.72 8.74
N ILE A 160 -3.14 12.74 7.45
CA ILE A 160 -2.83 13.98 6.73
C ILE A 160 -3.81 14.15 5.57
N MET A 161 -4.20 15.40 5.32
CA MET A 161 -4.87 15.84 4.11
C MET A 161 -4.10 17.02 3.56
N SER A 162 -3.32 16.80 2.51
CA SER A 162 -2.52 17.85 1.89
C SER A 162 -3.37 18.70 0.94
N LEU A 163 -3.39 20.00 1.18
CA LEU A 163 -4.10 20.99 0.37
C LEU A 163 -3.16 22.12 -0.02
N TYR A 164 -3.22 22.51 -1.26
CA TYR A 164 -2.42 23.62 -1.80
C TYR A 164 -3.31 24.81 -2.13
N ASN A 165 -2.81 26.03 -1.87
CA ASN A 165 -3.48 27.26 -2.26
C ASN A 165 -2.67 27.95 -3.36
N ALA A 166 -3.23 27.98 -4.56
CA ALA A 166 -2.64 28.60 -5.74
C ALA A 166 -3.25 29.98 -6.07
N SER A 167 -4.13 30.53 -5.23
CA SER A 167 -4.86 31.78 -5.52
C SER A 167 -3.95 32.96 -5.83
N GLY A 168 -2.84 33.10 -5.07
CA GLY A 168 -1.85 34.15 -5.32
C GLY A 168 -1.13 34.03 -6.68
N LEU A 169 -0.88 32.81 -7.15
CA LEU A 169 -0.32 32.56 -8.47
C LEU A 169 -1.33 32.91 -9.56
N LEU A 170 -2.57 32.45 -9.42
CA LEU A 170 -3.65 32.73 -10.38
C LEU A 170 -3.87 34.21 -10.54
N THR A 171 -3.91 34.98 -9.46
CA THR A 171 -4.00 36.45 -9.51
C THR A 171 -2.85 37.08 -10.29
N LYS A 172 -1.60 36.62 -10.10
CA LYS A 172 -0.43 37.17 -10.80
C LYS A 172 -0.47 36.95 -12.31
N ILE A 173 -1.09 35.84 -12.77
CA ILE A 173 -1.23 35.55 -14.21
C ILE A 173 -2.56 36.04 -14.80
N GLY A 174 -3.37 36.78 -14.02
CA GLY A 174 -4.63 37.35 -14.49
C GLY A 174 -5.79 36.37 -14.60
N LEU A 175 -5.72 35.21 -13.92
CA LEU A 175 -6.80 34.23 -13.84
C LEU A 175 -7.63 34.43 -12.57
N SER A 176 -8.96 34.41 -12.72
CA SER A 176 -9.92 34.35 -11.61
C SER A 176 -10.75 33.06 -11.69
N SER A 177 -11.17 32.54 -10.54
CA SER A 177 -12.07 31.41 -10.44
C SER A 177 -13.37 31.88 -9.77
N ASP A 178 -14.47 31.73 -10.47
CA ASP A 178 -15.79 32.13 -9.99
C ASP A 178 -16.79 30.96 -10.18
N PRO A 179 -16.76 29.94 -9.31
CA PRO A 179 -17.59 28.76 -9.44
C PRO A 179 -19.05 29.05 -9.06
N ILE A 180 -19.98 28.65 -9.92
CA ILE A 180 -21.43 28.64 -9.61
C ILE A 180 -21.72 27.36 -8.83
N LYS A 181 -22.23 27.48 -7.58
CA LYS A 181 -22.35 26.38 -6.64
C LYS A 181 -23.76 26.23 -6.09
N SER A 182 -24.18 25.01 -5.83
CA SER A 182 -25.44 24.71 -5.16
C SER A 182 -25.42 24.99 -3.65
N GLY A 183 -24.23 25.22 -3.07
CA GLY A 183 -24.06 25.51 -1.65
C GLY A 183 -22.63 25.94 -1.31
N PRO A 184 -22.41 26.59 -0.15
CA PRO A 184 -21.15 27.23 0.21
C PRO A 184 -19.96 26.25 0.22
N ASN A 185 -20.16 25.01 0.67
CA ASN A 185 -19.11 24.02 0.86
C ASN A 185 -18.91 23.09 -0.36
N LYS A 186 -19.57 23.37 -1.53
CA LYS A 186 -19.47 22.45 -2.67
C LYS A 186 -18.10 22.43 -3.34
N ASP A 187 -17.33 23.49 -3.15
CA ASP A 187 -15.93 23.61 -3.62
C ASP A 187 -14.93 23.61 -2.46
N LEU A 188 -15.24 22.88 -1.39
CA LEU A 188 -14.36 22.68 -0.24
C LEU A 188 -12.97 22.18 -0.70
N GLY A 189 -11.89 22.86 -0.24
CA GLY A 189 -10.53 22.54 -0.65
C GLY A 189 -10.13 23.07 -2.02
N ASN A 190 -10.90 24.00 -2.63
CA ASN A 190 -10.58 24.62 -3.91
C ASN A 190 -9.24 25.36 -3.84
N PRO A 191 -8.22 24.98 -4.66
CA PRO A 191 -6.91 25.65 -4.62
C PRO A 191 -6.92 27.07 -5.18
N ALA A 192 -7.96 27.46 -5.92
CA ALA A 192 -8.04 28.76 -6.58
C ALA A 192 -8.45 29.91 -5.62
N ARG A 193 -8.78 29.62 -4.37
CA ARG A 193 -9.13 30.60 -3.37
C ARG A 193 -8.63 30.22 -1.97
N PRO A 194 -8.47 31.18 -1.05
CA PRO A 194 -8.22 30.85 0.36
C PRO A 194 -9.34 30.00 0.97
N MET A 195 -8.96 29.07 1.82
CA MET A 195 -9.90 28.26 2.61
C MET A 195 -10.51 29.13 3.74
N THR A 196 -11.80 28.99 3.98
CA THR A 196 -12.44 29.65 5.10
C THR A 196 -12.18 28.93 6.42
N PRO A 197 -12.31 29.61 7.58
CA PRO A 197 -12.22 28.95 8.89
C PRO A 197 -13.25 27.81 9.08
N GLU A 198 -14.45 27.99 8.54
CA GLU A 198 -15.52 26.98 8.58
C GLU A 198 -15.16 25.74 7.77
N GLU A 199 -14.68 25.90 6.55
CA GLU A 199 -14.18 24.81 5.71
C GLU A 199 -13.05 24.04 6.39
N ARG A 200 -12.12 24.78 7.03
CA ARG A 200 -11.02 24.17 7.80
C ARG A 200 -11.56 23.33 8.96
N ALA A 201 -12.56 23.83 9.68
CA ALA A 201 -13.15 23.09 10.80
C ALA A 201 -13.83 21.80 10.33
N ILE A 202 -14.53 21.82 9.18
CA ILE A 202 -15.15 20.63 8.59
C ILE A 202 -14.08 19.59 8.28
N LEU A 203 -13.01 19.97 7.57
CA LEU A 203 -11.95 19.04 7.18
C LEU A 203 -11.16 18.53 8.40
N GLN A 204 -10.88 19.40 9.39
CA GLN A 204 -10.24 19.00 10.63
C GLN A 204 -11.08 17.97 11.39
N GLY A 205 -12.39 18.14 11.46
CA GLY A 205 -13.28 17.16 12.09
C GLY A 205 -13.20 15.77 11.43
N MET A 206 -13.02 15.71 10.10
CA MET A 206 -12.80 14.44 9.40
C MET A 206 -11.43 13.83 9.73
N VAL A 207 -10.38 14.66 9.76
CA VAL A 207 -9.03 14.23 10.17
C VAL A 207 -9.06 13.66 11.59
N ASP A 208 -9.70 14.35 12.52
CA ASP A 208 -9.81 13.95 13.93
C ASP A 208 -10.60 12.63 14.09
N SER A 209 -11.64 12.44 13.29
CA SER A 209 -12.41 11.19 13.27
C SER A 209 -11.57 10.01 12.81
N PHE A 210 -10.86 10.13 11.69
CA PHE A 210 -9.99 9.07 11.18
C PHE A 210 -8.78 8.82 12.10
N TYR A 211 -8.23 9.87 12.70
CA TYR A 211 -7.19 9.75 13.72
C TYR A 211 -7.69 8.96 14.93
N GLY A 212 -8.88 9.26 15.42
CA GLY A 212 -9.51 8.52 16.52
C GLY A 212 -9.64 7.03 16.20
N GLN A 213 -10.08 6.69 14.99
CA GLN A 213 -10.15 5.30 14.52
C GLN A 213 -8.76 4.63 14.51
N PHE A 214 -7.73 5.31 14.01
CA PHE A 214 -6.38 4.77 14.01
C PHE A 214 -5.89 4.46 15.44
N VAL A 215 -6.07 5.40 16.37
CA VAL A 215 -5.72 5.21 17.79
C VAL A 215 -6.41 3.99 18.38
N GLN A 216 -7.71 3.80 18.11
CA GLN A 216 -8.49 2.65 18.60
C GLN A 216 -7.96 1.33 18.03
N ILE A 217 -7.62 1.28 16.74
CA ILE A 217 -7.05 0.08 16.10
C ILE A 217 -5.70 -0.27 16.71
N VAL A 218 -4.84 0.72 16.94
CA VAL A 218 -3.54 0.48 17.61
C VAL A 218 -3.75 0.03 19.05
N ALA A 219 -4.61 0.69 19.80
CA ALA A 219 -4.93 0.32 21.18
C ALA A 219 -5.40 -1.14 21.27
N LYS A 220 -6.31 -1.53 20.39
CA LYS A 220 -6.81 -2.91 20.29
C LYS A 220 -5.71 -3.90 19.89
N GLY A 221 -4.95 -3.59 18.83
CA GLY A 221 -3.92 -4.50 18.29
C GLY A 221 -2.73 -4.67 19.22
N ARG A 222 -2.44 -3.66 20.05
CA ARG A 222 -1.31 -3.69 21.00
C ARG A 222 -1.72 -4.00 22.44
N GLY A 223 -3.02 -4.02 22.72
CA GLY A 223 -3.51 -4.18 24.11
C GLY A 223 -3.12 -2.99 25.00
N LEU A 224 -2.97 -1.79 24.45
CA LEU A 224 -2.56 -0.59 25.16
C LEU A 224 -3.79 0.33 25.42
N PRO A 225 -3.78 1.08 26.54
CA PRO A 225 -4.78 2.13 26.76
C PRO A 225 -4.69 3.22 25.65
N GLU A 226 -5.84 3.73 25.19
CA GLU A 226 -5.86 4.79 24.16
C GLU A 226 -5.03 6.01 24.53
N ASP A 227 -5.05 6.42 25.82
CA ASP A 227 -4.26 7.56 26.31
C ASP A 227 -2.75 7.35 26.15
N GLN A 228 -2.29 6.11 26.30
CA GLN A 228 -0.89 5.78 26.05
C GLN A 228 -0.59 5.83 24.56
N VAL A 229 -1.49 5.27 23.72
CA VAL A 229 -1.34 5.33 22.28
C VAL A 229 -1.32 6.77 21.77
N ARG A 230 -2.21 7.65 22.26
CA ARG A 230 -2.26 9.07 21.89
C ARG A 230 -0.95 9.81 22.14
N LYS A 231 -0.21 9.46 23.19
CA LYS A 231 1.12 10.05 23.46
C LYS A 231 2.18 9.64 22.43
N LEU A 232 1.98 8.51 21.75
CA LEU A 232 2.88 7.98 20.73
C LEU A 232 2.40 8.30 19.30
N ALA A 233 1.16 8.76 19.15
CA ALA A 233 0.43 8.92 17.90
C ALA A 233 0.37 10.39 17.45
N ASP A 234 1.52 11.08 17.47
CA ASP A 234 1.62 12.47 16.99
C ASP A 234 2.17 12.57 15.54
N GLY A 235 2.16 11.46 14.82
CA GLY A 235 2.64 11.38 13.45
C GLY A 235 4.14 11.07 13.31
N ARG A 236 4.89 11.00 14.41
CA ARG A 236 6.33 10.65 14.36
C ARG A 236 6.56 9.21 13.97
N VAL A 237 7.75 8.95 13.43
CA VAL A 237 8.24 7.61 13.14
C VAL A 237 9.17 7.11 14.22
N TYR A 238 9.34 5.79 14.28
CA TYR A 238 10.19 5.09 15.22
C TYR A 238 11.06 4.09 14.48
N THR A 239 12.25 3.81 15.02
CA THR A 239 13.01 2.63 14.61
C THR A 239 12.35 1.36 15.13
N GLY A 240 12.60 0.21 14.50
CA GLY A 240 12.11 -1.07 15.01
C GLY A 240 12.49 -1.31 16.47
N ALA A 241 13.73 -0.94 16.84
CA ALA A 241 14.22 -1.07 18.22
C ALA A 241 13.43 -0.19 19.22
N ASP A 242 13.09 1.04 18.84
CA ASP A 242 12.31 1.93 19.72
C ASP A 242 10.84 1.54 19.74
N ALA A 243 10.29 1.09 18.62
CA ALA A 243 8.93 0.57 18.54
C ALA A 243 8.71 -0.62 19.49
N LYS A 244 9.71 -1.51 19.64
CA LYS A 244 9.66 -2.61 20.61
C LYS A 244 9.63 -2.09 22.05
N LYS A 245 10.49 -1.13 22.42
CA LYS A 245 10.51 -0.53 23.77
C LYS A 245 9.17 0.14 24.12
N LEU A 246 8.51 0.70 23.10
CA LEU A 246 7.22 1.39 23.23
C LEU A 246 6.02 0.44 23.10
N GLN A 247 6.25 -0.87 22.97
CA GLN A 247 5.22 -1.89 22.78
C GLN A 247 4.39 -1.74 21.50
N LEU A 248 4.91 -0.99 20.51
CA LEU A 248 4.27 -0.81 19.20
C LEU A 248 4.46 -2.04 18.30
N ILE A 249 5.44 -2.89 18.59
CA ILE A 249 5.66 -4.20 17.95
C ILE A 249 5.92 -5.26 19.01
N ASP A 250 5.86 -6.54 18.62
CA ASP A 250 6.09 -7.65 19.52
C ASP A 250 7.57 -7.99 19.66
N GLU A 251 8.30 -8.07 18.51
CA GLU A 251 9.70 -8.45 18.52
C GLU A 251 10.52 -7.69 17.47
N VAL A 252 11.81 -7.51 17.77
CA VAL A 252 12.82 -7.13 16.78
C VAL A 252 13.43 -8.42 16.23
N GLY A 253 13.38 -8.60 14.92
CA GLY A 253 13.87 -9.81 14.26
C GLY A 253 13.81 -9.69 12.75
N TYR A 254 14.21 -10.76 12.07
CA TYR A 254 14.26 -10.85 10.63
C TYR A 254 13.08 -11.67 10.08
N LEU A 255 12.96 -11.74 8.76
CA LEU A 255 11.85 -12.45 8.11
C LEU A 255 11.85 -13.94 8.48
N GLU A 256 13.01 -14.54 8.67
CA GLU A 256 13.19 -15.91 9.13
C GLU A 256 12.60 -16.12 10.54
N ASP A 257 12.79 -15.15 11.44
CA ASP A 257 12.22 -15.19 12.80
C ASP A 257 10.68 -15.11 12.76
N ALA A 258 10.15 -14.28 11.88
CA ALA A 258 8.71 -14.17 11.67
C ALA A 258 8.11 -15.47 11.08
N ILE A 259 8.81 -16.12 10.14
CA ILE A 259 8.42 -17.44 9.60
C ILE A 259 8.46 -18.49 10.72
N GLN A 260 9.52 -18.52 11.53
CA GLN A 260 9.62 -19.44 12.65
C GLN A 260 8.51 -19.21 13.70
N ALA A 261 8.18 -17.95 13.97
CA ALA A 261 7.06 -17.61 14.85
C ALA A 261 5.72 -18.12 14.29
N ALA A 262 5.50 -17.97 12.98
CA ALA A 262 4.30 -18.47 12.30
C ALA A 262 4.23 -20.02 12.36
N MET A 263 5.37 -20.72 12.18
CA MET A 263 5.46 -22.17 12.37
C MET A 263 5.05 -22.60 13.79
N ASN A 264 5.64 -21.94 14.78
CA ASN A 264 5.35 -22.23 16.19
C ASN A 264 3.87 -22.00 16.54
N MET A 265 3.28 -20.91 16.04
CA MET A 265 1.85 -20.61 16.24
C MET A 265 0.93 -21.62 15.54
N ALA A 266 1.35 -22.14 14.39
CA ALA A 266 0.62 -23.15 13.64
C ALA A 266 0.86 -24.59 14.16
N GLY A 267 1.82 -24.80 15.08
CA GLY A 267 2.18 -26.13 15.61
C GLY A 267 2.79 -27.04 14.57
N ILE A 268 3.65 -26.52 13.69
CA ILE A 268 4.30 -27.26 12.61
C ILE A 268 5.84 -27.11 12.69
N ASP A 269 6.55 -28.21 12.41
CA ASP A 269 8.01 -28.27 12.46
C ASP A 269 8.66 -28.22 11.07
N ASP A 270 7.97 -28.77 10.07
CA ASP A 270 8.41 -28.78 8.67
C ASP A 270 7.49 -27.93 7.80
N VAL A 271 8.06 -27.10 6.91
CA VAL A 271 7.28 -26.18 6.10
C VAL A 271 7.90 -25.93 4.73
N ARG A 272 7.03 -25.79 3.74
CA ARG A 272 7.33 -25.13 2.47
C ARG A 272 6.87 -23.68 2.53
N VAL A 273 7.77 -22.74 2.31
CA VAL A 273 7.44 -21.33 2.21
C VAL A 273 7.06 -21.02 0.76
N ILE A 274 5.87 -20.47 0.59
CA ILE A 274 5.30 -20.14 -0.71
C ILE A 274 4.92 -18.65 -0.77
N THR A 275 4.75 -18.15 -1.98
CA THR A 275 4.10 -16.86 -2.27
C THR A 275 3.04 -17.06 -3.34
N PHE A 276 2.06 -16.14 -3.38
CA PHE A 276 1.06 -16.08 -4.43
C PHE A 276 1.33 -14.83 -5.27
N ASP A 277 1.69 -15.02 -6.55
CA ASP A 277 2.02 -13.91 -7.46
C ASP A 277 1.41 -14.12 -8.83
N ARG A 278 1.29 -13.02 -9.58
CA ARG A 278 0.99 -13.05 -11.02
C ARG A 278 2.29 -12.98 -11.80
N GLY A 279 2.43 -13.88 -12.77
CA GLY A 279 3.60 -13.93 -13.67
C GLY A 279 4.74 -14.80 -13.17
N GLU A 280 5.66 -15.10 -14.08
CA GLU A 280 6.75 -16.05 -13.90
C GLU A 280 7.80 -15.57 -12.92
N GLY A 281 8.25 -16.45 -12.04
CA GLY A 281 9.51 -16.21 -11.38
C GLY A 281 9.87 -17.22 -10.31
N PHE A 282 10.89 -18.02 -10.58
CA PHE A 282 11.67 -18.67 -9.55
C PHE A 282 12.27 -17.59 -8.62
N ARG A 283 11.98 -17.67 -7.35
CA ARG A 283 12.51 -16.76 -6.34
C ARG A 283 13.52 -17.50 -5.50
N GLY A 284 14.79 -17.29 -5.77
CA GLY A 284 15.90 -17.96 -5.07
C GLY A 284 16.10 -17.55 -3.60
N SER A 285 15.24 -16.70 -3.03
CA SER A 285 15.36 -16.21 -1.65
C SER A 285 14.02 -15.69 -1.16
N ILE A 286 13.79 -15.80 0.17
CA ILE A 286 12.62 -15.21 0.85
C ILE A 286 12.55 -13.68 0.70
N TYR A 287 13.66 -13.02 0.37
CA TYR A 287 13.76 -11.58 0.09
C TYR A 287 13.53 -11.22 -1.37
N ALA A 288 13.44 -12.19 -2.29
CA ALA A 288 13.34 -11.93 -3.73
C ALA A 288 12.01 -11.31 -4.20
N GLY A 289 11.04 -11.16 -3.32
CA GLY A 289 9.76 -10.52 -3.62
C GLY A 289 9.74 -9.01 -3.47
N MET A 290 10.86 -8.38 -3.13
CA MET A 290 10.94 -6.92 -3.01
C MET A 290 10.62 -6.26 -4.36
N PRO A 291 10.00 -5.06 -4.35
CA PRO A 291 9.50 -4.42 -5.56
C PRO A 291 10.61 -4.27 -6.60
N LYS A 292 10.27 -4.56 -7.86
CA LYS A 292 11.17 -4.22 -8.97
C LYS A 292 11.29 -2.70 -8.98
N ILE A 293 12.48 -2.19 -8.70
CA ILE A 293 12.80 -0.79 -8.98
C ILE A 293 12.53 -0.60 -10.48
N PRO A 294 11.60 0.25 -10.90
CA PRO A 294 11.31 0.43 -12.31
C PRO A 294 12.58 0.91 -12.98
N SER A 295 13.16 0.07 -13.83
CA SER A 295 14.39 0.37 -14.61
C SER A 295 14.15 1.38 -15.74
N LYS A 296 12.94 1.96 -15.82
CA LYS A 296 12.60 3.02 -16.75
C LYS A 296 12.42 4.30 -15.96
N ILE A 297 13.31 5.25 -16.21
CA ILE A 297 13.14 6.65 -15.84
C ILE A 297 11.88 7.13 -16.58
N ASN A 298 10.74 7.03 -15.94
CA ASN A 298 9.59 7.81 -16.32
C ASN A 298 9.92 9.24 -15.93
N VAL A 299 10.30 10.06 -16.89
CA VAL A 299 10.32 11.51 -16.72
C VAL A 299 8.85 11.93 -16.66
N LYS A 300 8.19 11.68 -15.54
CA LYS A 300 7.10 12.51 -15.11
C LYS A 300 7.77 13.81 -14.73
N LEU A 301 7.36 14.90 -15.38
CA LEU A 301 7.65 16.23 -14.87
C LEU A 301 6.86 16.33 -13.55
N ASP A 302 7.40 15.76 -12.49
CA ASP A 302 6.93 16.01 -11.14
C ASP A 302 7.38 17.43 -10.82
N LEU A 303 6.53 18.37 -11.15
CA LEU A 303 6.62 19.69 -10.56
C LEU A 303 6.42 19.48 -9.07
N PRO A 304 7.41 19.82 -8.21
CA PRO A 304 7.27 19.68 -6.78
C PRO A 304 5.97 20.37 -6.33
N GLY A 305 5.05 19.59 -5.73
CA GLY A 305 3.76 20.11 -5.30
C GLY A 305 2.59 19.94 -6.28
N PHE A 306 2.80 19.36 -7.47
CA PHE A 306 1.70 19.05 -8.39
C PHE A 306 1.54 17.54 -8.53
N ASN A 307 0.92 16.94 -7.54
CA ASN A 307 0.49 15.54 -7.64
C ASN A 307 -0.89 15.52 -8.32
N PRO A 308 -1.02 14.99 -9.55
CA PRO A 308 -2.29 14.99 -10.27
C PRO A 308 -3.25 13.88 -9.76
N THR A 309 -3.22 13.57 -8.47
CA THR A 309 -4.27 12.75 -7.88
C THR A 309 -5.56 13.57 -7.91
N PRO A 310 -6.60 13.14 -8.64
CA PRO A 310 -7.83 13.90 -8.74
C PRO A 310 -8.51 13.94 -7.37
N GLY A 311 -8.49 15.11 -6.74
CA GLY A 311 -9.19 15.38 -5.49
C GLY A 311 -8.33 15.22 -4.23
N ALA A 312 -8.71 15.99 -3.22
CA ALA A 312 -8.11 15.91 -1.89
C ALA A 312 -8.44 14.54 -1.27
N THR A 313 -7.42 13.79 -0.91
CA THR A 313 -7.56 12.45 -0.32
C THR A 313 -7.03 12.46 1.11
N PHE A 314 -7.79 11.87 2.04
CA PHE A 314 -7.29 11.61 3.38
C PHE A 314 -6.35 10.42 3.35
N MET A 315 -5.17 10.57 3.97
CA MET A 315 -4.13 9.57 3.90
C MET A 315 -3.58 9.22 5.28
N TYR A 316 -3.35 7.94 5.47
CA TYR A 316 -2.40 7.37 6.40
C TYR A 316 -1.10 7.19 5.63
N LEU A 317 -0.30 8.26 5.49
CA LEU A 317 0.90 8.27 4.66
C LEU A 317 2.09 8.88 5.40
N TRP A 318 3.22 8.19 5.33
CA TRP A 318 4.51 8.74 5.72
C TRP A 318 5.28 9.15 4.46
N GLU A 319 5.50 10.44 4.29
CA GLU A 319 6.17 11.01 3.13
C GLU A 319 7.35 11.89 3.60
N PRO A 320 8.58 11.36 3.66
CA PRO A 320 9.73 12.13 4.05
C PRO A 320 10.05 13.19 2.98
N GLY A 321 10.18 14.44 3.39
CA GLY A 321 10.56 15.55 2.49
C GLY A 321 9.39 16.26 1.79
N ALA A 322 8.14 16.00 2.17
CA ALA A 322 7.04 16.87 1.74
C ALA A 322 7.32 18.31 2.23
N PRO A 323 7.23 19.33 1.36
CA PRO A 323 7.41 20.71 1.78
C PRO A 323 6.31 21.09 2.77
N HIS A 324 6.72 21.61 3.92
CA HIS A 324 5.85 22.16 4.97
C HIS A 324 5.35 23.55 4.62
#